data_f97c9f893106df8213783e8a825ec4ba
#
_entry.id   f97c9f893106df8213783e8a825ec4ba
#
_cell.length_a   1.000
_cell.length_b   1.000
_cell.length_c   1.000
_cell.angle_alpha   90.00
_cell.angle_beta   90.00
_cell.angle_gamma   90.00
#
_symmetry.space_group_name_H-M   'P 1'
#
loop_
_entity.id
_entity.type
_entity.pdbx_description
1 polymer ?
#
loop_
_entity_poly.entity_id
_entity_poly.type
_entity_poly.pdbx_seq_one_letter_code
_entity_poly.pdbx_strand_id
1 'polypeptide(L)'
;MLIFRGTDWYKGLSSEEMQQVSDKWMTWFKGLMASGKAVAGNPLEREGKIVGKNRVVSDGPFAESKETIGGYFLLKVDTMDEALSIAKDCPGLPFGIRVEVRAVAGECPMLEEVREAQLAARA
;
A
#
# COMPACT_ATOMS: atom_id res chain seq x y z
N MET A 1 -5.03 -5.13 1.57
CA MET A 1 -3.91 -4.53 0.80
C MET A 1 -2.97 -3.82 1.75
N LEU A 2 -1.69 -4.04 1.59
CA LEU A 2 -0.66 -3.22 2.23
C LEU A 2 -0.22 -2.14 1.26
N ILE A 3 -0.20 -0.91 1.73
CA ILE A 3 0.21 0.25 0.95
C ILE A 3 1.43 0.85 1.64
N PHE A 4 2.56 0.86 0.96
CA PHE A 4 3.81 1.35 1.53
C PHE A 4 3.93 2.84 1.27
N ARG A 5 3.95 3.62 2.35
CA ARG A 5 4.05 5.08 2.29
C ARG A 5 5.45 5.55 2.62
N GLY A 6 5.97 6.42 1.78
CA GLY A 6 7.30 6.97 1.87
C GLY A 6 8.21 6.44 0.78
N THR A 7 8.95 7.34 0.15
CA THR A 7 9.86 7.00 -0.97
C THR A 7 11.31 7.35 -0.66
N ASP A 8 11.56 8.08 0.42
CA ASP A 8 12.90 8.58 0.76
C ASP A 8 13.46 8.00 2.06
N TRP A 9 12.77 7.01 2.63
CA TRP A 9 13.16 6.41 3.90
C TRP A 9 14.54 5.76 3.90
N TYR A 10 15.04 5.37 2.73
CA TYR A 10 16.34 4.71 2.59
C TYR A 10 17.49 5.65 2.25
N LYS A 11 17.24 6.94 2.05
CA LYS A 11 18.28 7.91 1.61
C LYS A 11 19.45 8.06 2.60
N GLY A 12 19.21 7.84 3.88
CA GLY A 12 20.25 7.90 4.89
C GLY A 12 21.08 6.64 5.04
N LEU A 13 20.77 5.59 4.27
CA LEU A 13 21.45 4.31 4.37
C LEU A 13 22.65 4.23 3.41
N SER A 14 23.68 3.50 3.83
CA SER A 14 24.78 3.13 2.93
C SER A 14 24.28 2.16 1.85
N SER A 15 25.04 2.01 0.77
CA SER A 15 24.72 1.02 -0.28
C SER A 15 24.61 -0.40 0.27
N GLU A 16 25.45 -0.74 1.22
CA GLU A 16 25.44 -2.05 1.87
C GLU A 16 24.19 -2.25 2.71
N GLU A 17 23.80 -1.24 3.49
CA GLU A 17 22.57 -1.27 4.27
C GLU A 17 21.34 -1.35 3.38
N MET A 18 21.30 -0.59 2.28
CA MET A 18 20.21 -0.66 1.30
C MET A 18 20.07 -2.07 0.72
N GLN A 19 21.20 -2.73 0.41
CA GLN A 19 21.18 -4.09 -0.10
C GLN A 19 20.62 -5.06 0.93
N GLN A 20 20.99 -4.93 2.20
CA GLN A 20 20.49 -5.77 3.28
C GLN A 20 18.98 -5.63 3.46
N VAL A 21 18.47 -4.40 3.44
CA VAL A 21 17.03 -4.15 3.55
C VAL A 21 16.28 -4.71 2.35
N SER A 22 16.83 -4.52 1.15
CA SER A 22 16.26 -5.06 -0.08
C SER A 22 16.18 -6.60 -0.03
N ASP A 23 17.23 -7.25 0.44
CA ASP A 23 17.26 -8.72 0.58
C ASP A 23 16.21 -9.21 1.58
N LYS A 24 16.05 -8.51 2.70
CA LYS A 24 15.01 -8.82 3.70
C LYS A 24 13.61 -8.63 3.12
N TRP A 25 13.41 -7.57 2.35
CA TRP A 25 12.13 -7.30 1.69
C TRP A 25 11.76 -8.41 0.71
N MET A 26 12.70 -8.80 -0.13
CA MET A 26 12.48 -9.88 -1.09
C MET A 26 12.21 -11.21 -0.40
N THR A 27 12.91 -11.51 0.68
CA THR A 27 12.67 -12.72 1.48
C THR A 27 11.27 -12.69 2.08
N TRP A 28 10.86 -11.56 2.64
CA TRP A 28 9.53 -11.37 3.20
C TRP A 28 8.44 -11.56 2.16
N PHE A 29 8.56 -10.89 1.02
CA PHE A 29 7.58 -11.01 -0.07
C PHE A 29 7.52 -12.43 -0.64
N LYS A 30 8.65 -13.04 -0.92
CA LYS A 30 8.69 -14.43 -1.43
C LYS A 30 8.06 -15.42 -0.46
N GLY A 31 8.29 -15.24 0.83
CA GLY A 31 7.67 -16.07 1.86
C GLY A 31 6.15 -15.92 1.88
N LEU A 32 5.65 -14.71 1.76
CA LEU A 32 4.21 -14.46 1.68
C LEU A 32 3.59 -15.04 0.41
N MET A 33 4.26 -14.92 -0.72
CA MET A 33 3.80 -15.52 -1.97
C MET A 33 3.79 -17.05 -1.89
N ALA A 34 4.85 -17.65 -1.37
CA ALA A 34 4.97 -19.10 -1.24
C ALA A 34 3.90 -19.68 -0.30
N SER A 35 3.53 -18.97 0.75
CA SER A 35 2.48 -19.40 1.69
C SER A 35 1.07 -19.08 1.22
N GLY A 36 0.92 -18.41 0.07
CA GLY A 36 -0.38 -18.00 -0.46
C GLY A 36 -1.01 -16.81 0.25
N LYS A 37 -0.29 -16.16 1.17
CA LYS A 37 -0.80 -14.99 1.90
C LYS A 37 -0.69 -13.70 1.12
N ALA A 38 0.22 -13.61 0.16
CA ALA A 38 0.25 -12.54 -0.82
C ALA A 38 -0.02 -13.12 -2.22
N VAL A 39 -0.79 -12.40 -3.02
CA VAL A 39 -1.14 -12.82 -4.39
C VAL A 39 -0.55 -11.89 -5.45
N ALA A 40 -0.15 -10.70 -5.07
CA ALA A 40 0.50 -9.74 -5.95
C ALA A 40 1.22 -8.68 -5.13
N GLY A 41 2.16 -8.00 -5.74
CA GLY A 41 2.84 -6.86 -5.15
C GLY A 41 3.85 -6.29 -6.13
N ASN A 42 3.98 -4.97 -6.13
CA ASN A 42 4.94 -4.28 -6.97
C ASN A 42 5.40 -2.98 -6.31
N PRO A 43 6.66 -2.61 -6.50
CA PRO A 43 7.09 -1.26 -6.25
C PRO A 43 6.52 -0.33 -7.33
N LEU A 44 6.43 0.95 -7.02
CA LEU A 44 6.03 1.97 -7.97
C LEU A 44 7.24 2.86 -8.30
N GLU A 45 7.32 3.31 -9.54
CA GLU A 45 8.29 4.32 -9.91
C GLU A 45 7.94 5.64 -9.24
N ARG A 46 8.93 6.50 -9.06
CA ARG A 46 8.74 7.78 -8.36
C ARG A 46 7.97 8.79 -9.19
N GLU A 47 8.13 8.74 -10.50
CA GLU A 47 7.49 9.67 -11.42
C GLU A 47 6.09 9.23 -11.74
N GLY A 48 5.19 10.20 -11.87
CA GLY A 48 3.82 9.94 -12.22
C GLY A 48 3.10 11.22 -12.60
N LYS A 49 1.84 11.07 -12.94
CA LYS A 49 0.96 12.19 -13.29
C LYS A 49 -0.32 12.07 -12.49
N ILE A 50 -0.93 13.21 -12.24
CA ILE A 50 -2.22 13.29 -11.57
C ILE A 50 -3.21 13.91 -12.55
N VAL A 51 -4.35 13.26 -12.73
CA VAL A 51 -5.45 13.80 -13.51
C VAL A 51 -6.53 14.23 -12.55
N GLY A 52 -6.86 15.50 -12.56
CA GLY A 52 -7.87 16.07 -11.67
C GLY A 52 -9.13 16.48 -12.40
N LYS A 53 -9.94 17.30 -11.75
CA LYS A 53 -11.19 17.85 -12.27
C LYS A 53 -10.93 18.54 -13.61
N ASN A 54 -11.89 18.43 -14.52
CA ASN A 54 -11.83 19.00 -15.88
C ASN A 54 -10.66 18.43 -16.72
N ARG A 55 -10.20 17.22 -16.40
CA ARG A 55 -9.12 16.53 -17.11
C ARG A 55 -7.78 17.27 -17.03
N VAL A 56 -7.59 18.11 -16.02
CA VAL A 56 -6.31 18.79 -15.82
C VAL A 56 -5.27 17.79 -15.38
N VAL A 57 -4.16 17.74 -16.09
CA VAL A 57 -3.03 16.85 -15.78
C VAL A 57 -1.93 17.67 -15.11
N SER A 58 -1.43 17.19 -14.01
CA SER A 58 -0.28 17.78 -13.30
C SER A 58 0.78 16.72 -13.05
N ASP A 59 2.01 17.17 -12.86
CA ASP A 59 3.07 16.29 -12.42
C ASP A 59 2.84 15.90 -10.96
N GLY A 60 3.05 14.68 -10.63
CA GLY A 60 2.89 14.22 -9.26
C GLY A 60 3.60 12.90 -9.04
N PRO A 61 3.57 12.48 -7.81
CA PRO A 61 3.07 13.21 -6.64
C PRO A 61 4.09 14.21 -6.12
N PHE A 62 3.65 15.42 -5.80
CA PHE A 62 4.48 16.46 -5.13
C PHE A 62 4.30 16.45 -3.62
N ALA A 63 3.44 15.59 -3.11
CA ALA A 63 3.27 15.42 -1.68
C ALA A 63 4.61 15.12 -1.02
N GLU A 64 4.74 15.45 0.25
CA GLU A 64 5.91 15.05 1.02
C GLU A 64 6.18 13.55 0.80
N SER A 65 7.45 13.18 0.73
CA SER A 65 7.86 11.80 0.45
C SER A 65 7.21 10.78 1.39
N LYS A 66 6.86 11.19 2.59
CA LYS A 66 6.18 10.35 3.58
C LYS A 66 4.76 9.95 3.18
N GLU A 67 4.09 10.77 2.39
CA GLU A 67 2.71 10.51 1.93
C GLU A 67 2.68 9.80 0.58
N THR A 68 3.79 9.78 -0.13
CA THR A 68 3.89 9.16 -1.44
C THR A 68 3.88 7.65 -1.31
N ILE A 69 3.07 7.01 -2.13
CA ILE A 69 2.98 5.54 -2.15
C ILE A 69 4.15 4.99 -2.98
N GLY A 70 4.99 4.18 -2.33
CA GLY A 70 6.14 3.56 -2.99
C GLY A 70 5.89 2.17 -3.52
N GLY A 71 4.77 1.56 -3.16
CA GLY A 71 4.42 0.22 -3.61
C GLY A 71 3.24 -0.35 -2.84
N TYR A 72 2.88 -1.58 -3.17
CA TYR A 72 1.77 -2.27 -2.53
C TYR A 72 1.97 -3.78 -2.54
N PHE A 73 1.31 -4.47 -1.57
CA PHE A 73 1.09 -5.92 -1.61
C PHE A 73 -0.41 -6.18 -1.53
N LEU A 74 -0.90 -7.06 -2.37
CA LEU A 74 -2.26 -7.55 -2.28
C LEU A 74 -2.23 -8.86 -1.49
N LEU A 75 -2.86 -8.85 -0.31
CA LEU A 75 -2.90 -10.02 0.58
C LEU A 75 -4.20 -10.81 0.40
N LYS A 76 -4.10 -12.10 0.63
CA LYS A 76 -5.23 -13.01 0.75
C LYS A 76 -5.26 -13.56 2.17
N VAL A 77 -5.93 -12.83 3.05
CA VAL A 77 -6.06 -13.16 4.47
C VAL A 77 -7.51 -12.93 4.89
N ASP A 78 -7.93 -13.57 5.98
CA ASP A 78 -9.34 -13.57 6.40
C ASP A 78 -9.69 -12.42 7.33
N THR A 79 -8.72 -11.86 8.05
CA THR A 79 -8.96 -10.84 9.07
C THR A 79 -7.99 -9.67 8.96
N MET A 80 -8.44 -8.52 9.46
CA MET A 80 -7.58 -7.34 9.61
C MET A 80 -6.40 -7.62 10.54
N ASP A 81 -6.62 -8.36 11.63
CA ASP A 81 -5.57 -8.70 12.57
C ASP A 81 -4.44 -9.51 11.93
N GLU A 82 -4.77 -10.43 11.04
CA GLU A 82 -3.77 -11.19 10.29
C GLU A 82 -2.99 -10.28 9.34
N ALA A 83 -3.67 -9.37 8.64
CA ALA A 83 -3.03 -8.39 7.78
C ALA A 83 -2.10 -7.45 8.56
N LEU A 84 -2.51 -7.00 9.74
CA LEU A 84 -1.69 -6.17 10.61
C LEU A 84 -0.45 -6.92 11.11
N SER A 85 -0.61 -8.19 11.45
CA SER A 85 0.51 -9.03 11.86
C SER A 85 1.56 -9.14 10.76
N ILE A 86 1.12 -9.33 9.52
CA ILE A 86 2.02 -9.36 8.36
C ILE A 86 2.71 -8.00 8.17
N ALA A 87 1.95 -6.92 8.25
CA ALA A 87 2.49 -5.57 8.05
C ALA A 87 3.57 -5.20 9.07
N LYS A 88 3.46 -5.70 10.30
CA LYS A 88 4.44 -5.47 11.37
C LYS A 88 5.81 -6.05 11.07
N ASP A 89 5.90 -6.97 10.14
CA ASP A 89 7.17 -7.59 9.72
C ASP A 89 7.86 -6.83 8.58
N CYS A 90 7.30 -5.70 8.15
CA CYS A 90 7.89 -4.92 7.07
C CYS A 90 9.31 -4.47 7.42
N PRO A 91 10.31 -4.82 6.60
CA PRO A 91 11.72 -4.49 6.89
C PRO A 91 12.04 -3.00 6.87
N GLY A 92 11.17 -2.19 6.28
CA GLY A 92 11.38 -0.73 6.21
C GLY A 92 10.90 0.04 7.44
N LEU A 93 10.14 -0.59 8.34
CA LEU A 93 9.60 0.09 9.52
C LEU A 93 10.66 0.78 10.38
N PRO A 94 11.82 0.16 10.68
CA PRO A 94 12.85 0.82 11.47
C PRO A 94 13.42 2.10 10.84
N PHE A 95 13.23 2.27 9.55
CA PHE A 95 13.77 3.39 8.79
C PHE A 95 12.73 4.47 8.48
N GLY A 96 11.52 4.33 9.00
CA GLY A 96 10.49 5.34 8.90
C GLY A 96 9.42 5.11 7.84
N ILE A 97 9.47 4.02 7.09
CA ILE A 97 8.35 3.67 6.19
C ILE A 97 7.09 3.42 7.01
N ARG A 98 5.95 3.78 6.48
CA ARG A 98 4.66 3.49 7.10
C ARG A 98 3.88 2.55 6.19
N VAL A 99 3.19 1.59 6.77
CA VAL A 99 2.37 0.63 6.03
C VAL A 99 0.91 0.90 6.36
N GLU A 100 0.17 1.35 5.36
CA GLU A 100 -1.27 1.48 5.49
C GLU A 100 -1.89 0.15 5.15
N VAL A 101 -2.76 -0.34 6.02
CA VAL A 101 -3.44 -1.63 5.86
C VAL A 101 -4.90 -1.38 5.60
N ARG A 102 -5.39 -1.80 4.42
CA ARG A 102 -6.79 -1.58 4.03
C ARG A 102 -7.39 -2.84 3.46
N ALA A 103 -8.62 -3.14 3.87
CA ALA A 103 -9.40 -4.18 3.23
C ALA A 103 -9.80 -3.72 1.82
N VAL A 104 -9.70 -4.63 0.86
CA VAL A 104 -10.20 -4.38 -0.50
C VAL A 104 -11.71 -4.67 -0.48
N ALA A 105 -12.51 -3.67 -0.80
CA ALA A 105 -13.96 -3.82 -0.83
C ALA A 105 -14.39 -4.70 -2.00
N GLY A 106 -15.40 -5.54 -1.79
CA GLY A 106 -15.97 -6.36 -2.85
C GLY A 106 -16.73 -5.53 -3.89
N GLU A 107 -17.18 -4.33 -3.49
CA GLU A 107 -17.82 -3.38 -4.39
C GLU A 107 -17.53 -1.95 -3.90
N CYS A 108 -17.81 -0.97 -4.73
CA CYS A 108 -17.59 0.43 -4.39
C CYS A 108 -18.46 0.82 -3.16
N PRO A 109 -17.87 1.37 -2.09
CA PRO A 109 -18.63 1.79 -0.90
C PRO A 109 -19.75 2.79 -1.20
N MET A 110 -19.61 3.59 -2.24
CA MET A 110 -20.65 4.51 -2.68
C MET A 110 -21.95 3.76 -3.07
N LEU A 111 -21.84 2.56 -3.65
CA LEU A 111 -23.01 1.75 -3.98
C LEU A 111 -23.73 1.25 -2.75
N GLU A 112 -23.02 0.96 -1.69
CA GLU A 112 -23.59 0.62 -0.39
C GLU A 112 -24.43 1.79 0.15
N GLU A 113 -23.86 2.98 0.14
CA GLU A 113 -24.54 4.20 0.58
C GLU A 113 -25.79 4.47 -0.25
N VAL A 114 -25.75 4.28 -1.56
CA VAL A 114 -26.91 4.44 -2.45
C VAL A 114 -28.02 3.46 -2.07
N ARG A 115 -27.68 2.19 -1.80
CA ARG A 115 -28.68 1.19 -1.37
C ARG A 115 -29.31 1.54 -0.04
N GLU A 116 -28.50 1.98 0.91
CA GLU A 116 -28.99 2.39 2.23
C GLU A 116 -29.97 3.57 2.11
N ALA A 117 -29.62 4.57 1.29
CA ALA A 117 -30.48 5.71 1.04
C ALA A 117 -31.80 5.29 0.37
N GLN A 118 -31.77 4.38 -0.59
CA GLN A 118 -32.95 3.84 -1.25
C GLN A 118 -33.86 3.06 -0.29
N LEU A 119 -33.28 2.27 0.59
CA LEU A 119 -34.02 1.54 1.61
C LEU A 119 -34.67 2.49 2.62
N ALA A 120 -33.96 3.51 3.06
CA ALA A 120 -34.49 4.53 3.96
C ALA A 120 -35.66 5.29 3.33
N ALA A 121 -35.60 5.57 2.02
CA ALA A 121 -36.67 6.26 1.30
C ALA A 121 -37.94 5.43 1.16
N ARG A 122 -37.88 4.10 1.31
CA ARG A 122 -39.02 3.17 1.26
C ARG A 122 -39.67 2.94 2.61
N ALA A 123 -39.03 3.38 3.66
CA ALA A 123 -39.53 3.18 5.03
C ALA A 123 -40.70 4.07 5.37
#